data_d8eca953e1b784432058796ab09684c3
#
_entry.id   d8eca953e1b784432058796ab09684c3
#
_cell.length_a   1.000
_cell.length_b   1.000
_cell.length_c   1.000
_cell.angle_alpha   90.00
_cell.angle_beta   90.00
_cell.angle_gamma   90.00
#
_symmetry.space_group_name_H-M   'P 1'
#
loop_
_entity.id
_entity.type
_entity.pdbx_description
1 polymer ?
#
loop_
_entity_poly.entity_id
_entity_poly.type
_entity_poly.pdbx_seq_one_letter_code
_entity_poly.pdbx_strand_id
1 'polypeptide(L)'
;MLFTLIKRFIEAVLLVLCLFMSGMLGAAAEAASLDYNDERNWAYWQEGKEKAVDCFLICPTVTLGGAGNYNLTLDNRQSGELRAFVGALNMERGIYDASCTMYAPLYRQVSLAVYRLPEKQREPYLKLAYSDVREAFQVYLKQSKKPFVLAGFSQGADMCIRLLKEFGAEPEVAKRLVACYAIGWRITEKELAAYPHLKMAQGAADIGVIVSFNSESPAVDASLMVPAGVKTKAINPLTWRTDNNYASALHNKGACFTDYSANIKKEQPYFCGAWLDAERGTLKINSKITPLAYPPVLDIFTAGVYHLYDYQFFYRNLQENVSLRTGAYWR
;
A
#
# COMPACT_ATOMS: atom_id res chain seq x y z
N MET A 1 39.69 -54.07 -4.47
CA MET A 1 38.66 -53.97 -3.41
C MET A 1 38.43 -52.55 -2.95
N LEU A 2 39.46 -51.77 -2.63
CA LEU A 2 39.30 -50.40 -2.15
C LEU A 2 38.67 -49.43 -3.19
N PHE A 3 39.07 -49.53 -4.45
CA PHE A 3 38.52 -48.72 -5.56
C PHE A 3 37.02 -48.95 -5.82
N THR A 4 36.52 -50.17 -5.62
CA THR A 4 35.12 -50.51 -5.80
C THR A 4 34.25 -49.98 -4.66
N LEU A 5 34.79 -49.91 -3.45
CA LEU A 5 34.15 -49.33 -2.28
C LEU A 5 34.02 -47.81 -2.39
N ILE A 6 35.08 -47.15 -2.85
CA ILE A 6 35.09 -45.68 -3.08
C ILE A 6 34.09 -45.28 -4.18
N LYS A 7 34.03 -46.05 -5.28
CA LYS A 7 33.07 -45.81 -6.37
C LYS A 7 31.62 -45.92 -5.88
N ARG A 8 31.28 -46.97 -5.12
CA ARG A 8 29.94 -47.15 -4.54
C ARG A 8 29.57 -46.06 -3.53
N PHE A 9 30.56 -45.57 -2.76
CA PHE A 9 30.33 -44.45 -1.83
C PHE A 9 30.03 -43.15 -2.55
N ILE A 10 30.77 -42.84 -3.64
CA ILE A 10 30.53 -41.65 -4.48
C ILE A 10 29.16 -41.73 -5.18
N GLU A 11 28.79 -42.91 -5.70
CA GLU A 11 27.47 -43.11 -6.33
C GLU A 11 26.33 -42.99 -5.32
N ALA A 12 26.51 -43.46 -4.09
CA ALA A 12 25.53 -43.30 -3.02
C ALA A 12 25.39 -41.81 -2.57
N VAL A 13 26.50 -41.06 -2.47
CA VAL A 13 26.49 -39.63 -2.13
C VAL A 13 25.86 -38.82 -3.25
N LEU A 14 26.14 -39.12 -4.52
CA LEU A 14 25.51 -38.47 -5.66
C LEU A 14 24.01 -38.78 -5.73
N LEU A 15 23.57 -40.00 -5.42
CA LEU A 15 22.16 -40.35 -5.38
C LEU A 15 21.42 -39.62 -4.25
N VAL A 16 22.03 -39.49 -3.07
CA VAL A 16 21.50 -38.74 -1.95
C VAL A 16 21.44 -37.23 -2.27
N LEU A 17 22.47 -36.67 -2.92
CA LEU A 17 22.47 -35.28 -3.40
C LEU A 17 21.41 -35.02 -4.48
N CYS A 18 21.20 -35.98 -5.41
CA CYS A 18 20.11 -35.87 -6.40
C CYS A 18 18.73 -35.99 -5.76
N LEU A 19 18.57 -36.82 -4.72
CA LEU A 19 17.31 -36.89 -3.96
C LEU A 19 17.07 -35.66 -3.10
N PHE A 20 18.12 -35.05 -2.54
CA PHE A 20 18.00 -33.76 -1.85
C PHE A 20 17.73 -32.59 -2.81
N MET A 21 18.33 -32.58 -4.01
CA MET A 21 18.04 -31.56 -5.02
C MET A 21 16.63 -31.73 -5.66
N SER A 22 16.14 -32.94 -5.84
CA SER A 22 14.75 -33.17 -6.30
C SER A 22 13.71 -32.94 -5.20
N GLY A 23 14.08 -33.08 -3.91
CA GLY A 23 13.24 -32.68 -2.78
C GLY A 23 13.18 -31.16 -2.55
N MET A 24 14.15 -30.38 -3.08
CA MET A 24 14.12 -28.90 -3.05
C MET A 24 13.44 -28.26 -4.27
N LEU A 25 13.14 -29.03 -5.30
CA LEU A 25 12.14 -28.71 -6.31
C LEU A 25 10.76 -29.25 -5.85
N GLY A 26 10.42 -29.03 -4.60
CA GLY A 26 9.04 -29.01 -4.17
C GLY A 26 8.40 -27.93 -5.02
N ALA A 27 7.58 -28.33 -6.01
CA ALA A 27 6.62 -27.45 -6.63
C ALA A 27 5.97 -26.72 -5.46
N ALA A 28 6.15 -25.40 -5.38
CA ALA A 28 5.29 -24.57 -4.58
C ALA A 28 3.90 -24.99 -5.05
N ALA A 29 3.18 -25.76 -4.24
CA ALA A 29 1.80 -26.10 -4.52
C ALA A 29 1.18 -24.73 -4.80
N GLU A 30 0.70 -24.55 -6.02
CA GLU A 30 0.10 -23.27 -6.44
C GLU A 30 -0.98 -23.03 -5.41
N ALA A 31 -0.73 -22.11 -4.49
CA ALA A 31 -1.61 -21.92 -3.36
C ALA A 31 -2.98 -21.59 -3.95
N ALA A 32 -4.00 -22.41 -3.65
CA ALA A 32 -5.32 -22.29 -4.25
C ALA A 32 -5.76 -20.82 -4.26
N SER A 33 -6.29 -20.35 -5.40
CA SER A 33 -6.80 -18.98 -5.51
C SER A 33 -7.96 -18.81 -4.53
N LEU A 34 -8.09 -17.59 -3.98
CA LEU A 34 -9.22 -17.24 -3.13
C LEU A 34 -10.43 -16.95 -4.02
N ASP A 35 -11.58 -17.56 -3.75
CA ASP A 35 -12.81 -17.25 -4.47
C ASP A 35 -13.42 -15.94 -3.97
N TYR A 36 -13.20 -14.84 -4.68
CA TYR A 36 -13.74 -13.54 -4.35
C TYR A 36 -15.23 -13.33 -4.71
N ASN A 37 -15.91 -14.33 -5.27
CA ASN A 37 -17.38 -14.35 -5.30
C ASN A 37 -17.95 -14.72 -3.93
N ASP A 38 -17.15 -15.26 -3.03
CA ASP A 38 -17.50 -15.50 -1.64
C ASP A 38 -17.19 -14.23 -0.80
N GLU A 39 -18.23 -13.58 -0.29
CA GLU A 39 -18.11 -12.38 0.55
C GLU A 39 -17.24 -12.58 1.80
N ARG A 40 -17.06 -13.83 2.27
CA ARG A 40 -16.16 -14.16 3.38
C ARG A 40 -14.69 -13.87 3.07
N ASN A 41 -14.31 -13.69 1.79
CA ASN A 41 -12.97 -13.30 1.37
C ASN A 41 -12.80 -11.77 1.27
N TRP A 42 -13.74 -11.02 1.86
CA TRP A 42 -13.70 -9.57 1.96
C TRP A 42 -13.72 -9.14 3.43
N ALA A 43 -12.95 -8.11 3.75
CA ALA A 43 -13.06 -7.39 5.01
C ALA A 43 -14.22 -6.39 4.96
N TYR A 44 -14.42 -5.75 3.78
CA TYR A 44 -15.57 -4.89 3.48
C TYR A 44 -16.18 -5.32 2.14
N TRP A 45 -17.47 -5.63 2.15
CA TRP A 45 -18.24 -5.91 0.96
C TRP A 45 -19.47 -5.02 0.95
N GLN A 46 -19.48 -4.00 0.09
CA GLN A 46 -20.53 -2.96 0.03
C GLN A 46 -20.80 -2.32 1.40
N GLU A 47 -19.75 -2.15 2.22
CA GLU A 47 -19.92 -1.69 3.58
C GLU A 47 -20.20 -0.19 3.63
N GLY A 48 -21.05 0.20 4.61
CA GLY A 48 -21.53 1.55 4.81
C GLY A 48 -22.83 1.83 4.08
N LYS A 49 -23.23 3.12 4.07
CA LYS A 49 -24.39 3.56 3.28
C LYS A 49 -24.02 3.55 1.80
N GLU A 50 -24.98 3.18 0.96
CA GLU A 50 -24.81 3.27 -0.48
C GLU A 50 -24.48 4.72 -0.91
N LYS A 51 -23.44 4.87 -1.70
CA LYS A 51 -22.96 6.12 -2.28
C LYS A 51 -22.89 6.03 -3.80
N ALA A 52 -22.80 7.19 -4.45
CA ALA A 52 -22.64 7.28 -5.90
C ALA A 52 -21.26 6.82 -6.40
N VAL A 53 -20.28 6.75 -5.50
CA VAL A 53 -18.90 6.36 -5.77
C VAL A 53 -18.51 5.23 -4.80
N ASP A 54 -17.74 4.27 -5.27
CA ASP A 54 -17.17 3.21 -4.44
C ASP A 54 -15.72 3.54 -4.03
N CYS A 55 -15.24 2.92 -2.96
CA CYS A 55 -13.82 2.87 -2.62
C CYS A 55 -13.35 1.42 -2.58
N PHE A 56 -12.38 1.07 -3.42
CA PHE A 56 -11.65 -0.20 -3.33
C PHE A 56 -10.40 0.05 -2.51
N LEU A 57 -10.42 -0.36 -1.22
CA LEU A 57 -9.38 -0.11 -0.23
C LEU A 57 -8.52 -1.35 -0.02
N ILE A 58 -7.19 -1.23 -0.18
CA ILE A 58 -6.24 -2.31 -0.04
C ILE A 58 -5.44 -2.14 1.25
N CYS A 59 -5.51 -3.15 2.12
CA CYS A 59 -4.89 -3.14 3.44
C CYS A 59 -3.36 -3.01 3.37
N PRO A 60 -2.72 -2.24 4.27
CA PRO A 60 -1.26 -2.23 4.43
C PRO A 60 -0.74 -3.53 5.06
N THR A 61 0.60 -3.65 5.18
CA THR A 61 1.23 -4.78 5.88
C THR A 61 0.91 -4.75 7.38
N VAL A 62 0.38 -5.84 7.92
CA VAL A 62 0.07 -5.97 9.35
C VAL A 62 0.88 -7.04 10.07
N THR A 63 1.58 -7.91 9.34
CA THR A 63 2.38 -8.97 9.94
C THR A 63 3.87 -8.68 9.84
N LEU A 64 4.59 -8.90 10.96
CA LEU A 64 6.04 -8.75 10.98
C LEU A 64 6.73 -9.86 10.19
N GLY A 65 6.15 -11.07 10.19
CA GLY A 65 6.73 -12.26 9.59
C GLY A 65 7.94 -12.79 10.35
N GLY A 66 8.53 -13.86 9.81
CA GLY A 66 9.72 -14.51 10.34
C GLY A 66 10.25 -15.54 9.35
N ALA A 67 11.24 -16.34 9.72
CA ALA A 67 11.80 -17.36 8.86
C ALA A 67 10.70 -18.32 8.35
N GLY A 68 10.47 -18.32 7.03
CA GLY A 68 9.48 -19.19 6.37
C GLY A 68 8.04 -18.66 6.36
N ASN A 69 7.72 -17.56 7.07
CA ASN A 69 6.37 -16.96 7.07
C ASN A 69 6.38 -15.60 6.36
N TYR A 70 6.37 -15.64 5.05
CA TYR A 70 6.51 -14.44 4.21
C TYR A 70 5.17 -13.88 3.71
N ASN A 71 4.12 -14.71 3.59
CA ASN A 71 2.77 -14.26 3.24
C ASN A 71 1.80 -14.60 4.37
N LEU A 72 0.82 -13.70 4.59
CA LEU A 72 -0.28 -13.93 5.52
C LEU A 72 -1.09 -15.15 5.09
N THR A 73 -1.41 -16.04 6.02
CA THR A 73 -2.37 -17.13 5.80
C THR A 73 -3.77 -16.67 6.19
N LEU A 74 -4.77 -17.11 5.41
CA LEU A 74 -6.17 -16.75 5.65
C LEU A 74 -7.00 -17.93 6.17
N ASP A 75 -6.34 -19.02 6.54
CA ASP A 75 -7.01 -20.25 7.00
C ASP A 75 -7.71 -20.08 8.35
N ASN A 76 -7.11 -19.28 9.24
CA ASN A 76 -7.70 -19.00 10.55
C ASN A 76 -8.33 -17.60 10.58
N ARG A 77 -9.63 -17.54 10.36
CA ARG A 77 -10.41 -16.28 10.36
C ARG A 77 -10.46 -15.57 11.72
N GLN A 78 -10.06 -16.23 12.79
CA GLN A 78 -10.01 -15.66 14.15
C GLN A 78 -8.57 -15.33 14.60
N SER A 79 -7.58 -15.42 13.71
CA SER A 79 -6.20 -15.11 14.03
C SER A 79 -6.01 -13.65 14.49
N GLY A 80 -4.98 -13.41 15.29
CA GLY A 80 -4.58 -12.06 15.67
C GLY A 80 -4.19 -11.20 14.46
N GLU A 81 -3.58 -11.82 13.47
CA GLU A 81 -3.16 -11.18 12.22
C GLU A 81 -4.36 -10.71 11.40
N LEU A 82 -5.42 -11.51 11.32
CA LEU A 82 -6.62 -11.12 10.59
C LEU A 82 -7.39 -10.00 11.31
N ARG A 83 -7.42 -10.02 12.65
CA ARG A 83 -7.94 -8.88 13.45
C ARG A 83 -7.11 -7.62 13.21
N ALA A 84 -5.78 -7.73 13.13
CA ALA A 84 -4.91 -6.61 12.80
C ALA A 84 -5.14 -6.10 11.37
N PHE A 85 -5.42 -7.01 10.42
CA PHE A 85 -5.77 -6.66 9.04
C PHE A 85 -7.01 -5.77 8.98
N VAL A 86 -8.11 -6.21 9.58
CA VAL A 86 -9.35 -5.44 9.64
C VAL A 86 -9.15 -4.14 10.45
N GLY A 87 -8.37 -4.21 11.53
CA GLY A 87 -8.02 -3.04 12.33
C GLY A 87 -7.26 -1.98 11.55
N ALA A 88 -6.29 -2.37 10.72
CA ALA A 88 -5.55 -1.44 9.88
C ALA A 88 -6.45 -0.76 8.84
N LEU A 89 -7.35 -1.50 8.20
CA LEU A 89 -8.36 -0.92 7.32
C LEU A 89 -9.26 0.08 8.06
N ASN A 90 -9.70 -0.27 9.27
CA ASN A 90 -10.53 0.60 10.11
C ASN A 90 -9.83 1.93 10.44
N MET A 91 -8.51 1.93 10.62
CA MET A 91 -7.76 3.16 10.89
C MET A 91 -7.80 4.16 9.73
N GLU A 92 -7.96 3.68 8.50
CA GLU A 92 -7.94 4.49 7.28
C GLU A 92 -9.34 4.80 6.75
N ARG A 93 -10.32 3.91 7.01
CA ARG A 93 -11.65 3.93 6.35
C ARG A 93 -12.36 5.29 6.42
N GLY A 94 -12.26 5.98 7.54
CA GLY A 94 -12.94 7.27 7.74
C GLY A 94 -12.44 8.40 6.82
N ILE A 95 -11.33 8.20 6.10
CA ILE A 95 -10.92 9.09 5.03
C ILE A 95 -11.90 8.99 3.84
N TYR A 96 -12.48 7.81 3.60
CA TYR A 96 -13.21 7.46 2.38
C TYR A 96 -14.71 7.23 2.60
N ASP A 97 -15.14 6.66 3.73
CA ASP A 97 -16.48 6.11 3.95
C ASP A 97 -17.60 7.17 3.98
N ALA A 98 -17.27 8.42 4.26
CA ALA A 98 -18.23 9.52 4.14
C ALA A 98 -18.65 9.78 2.67
N SER A 99 -17.77 9.52 1.71
CA SER A 99 -17.96 9.79 0.28
C SER A 99 -18.18 8.54 -0.57
N CYS A 100 -17.80 7.35 -0.07
CA CYS A 100 -17.76 6.12 -0.85
C CYS A 100 -18.43 4.95 -0.12
N THR A 101 -19.02 4.02 -0.91
CA THR A 101 -19.34 2.67 -0.45
C THR A 101 -18.05 1.84 -0.43
N MET A 102 -17.79 1.10 0.64
CA MET A 102 -16.49 0.49 0.88
C MET A 102 -16.41 -0.97 0.40
N TYR A 103 -15.31 -1.28 -0.29
CA TYR A 103 -14.88 -2.63 -0.65
C TYR A 103 -13.43 -2.80 -0.21
N ALA A 104 -13.12 -3.90 0.48
CA ALA A 104 -11.75 -4.21 0.87
C ALA A 104 -11.54 -5.73 0.86
N PRO A 105 -10.74 -6.29 -0.06
CA PRO A 105 -10.49 -7.72 -0.10
C PRO A 105 -9.55 -8.14 1.02
N LEU A 106 -9.75 -9.34 1.55
CA LEU A 106 -8.72 -10.07 2.27
C LEU A 106 -7.74 -10.62 1.25
N TYR A 107 -6.44 -10.51 1.49
CA TYR A 107 -5.42 -11.03 0.58
C TYR A 107 -4.19 -11.53 1.36
N ARG A 108 -3.44 -12.43 0.76
CA ARG A 108 -2.22 -12.99 1.34
C ARG A 108 -1.07 -11.99 1.23
N GLN A 109 -1.19 -10.87 1.95
CA GLN A 109 -0.20 -9.80 1.98
C GLN A 109 1.18 -10.33 2.37
N VAL A 110 2.24 -9.66 1.90
CA VAL A 110 3.59 -9.98 2.35
C VAL A 110 3.85 -9.40 3.74
N SER A 111 4.63 -10.11 4.53
CA SER A 111 5.11 -9.65 5.82
C SER A 111 6.23 -8.60 5.67
N LEU A 112 6.50 -7.83 6.73
CA LEU A 112 7.62 -6.88 6.75
C LEU A 112 8.98 -7.55 6.51
N ALA A 113 9.14 -8.82 6.90
CA ALA A 113 10.36 -9.58 6.64
C ALA A 113 10.70 -9.66 5.14
N VAL A 114 9.69 -9.70 4.26
CA VAL A 114 9.89 -9.72 2.80
C VAL A 114 10.59 -8.46 2.31
N TYR A 115 10.26 -7.29 2.85
CA TYR A 115 10.88 -6.04 2.43
C TYR A 115 12.37 -5.91 2.81
N ARG A 116 12.88 -6.79 3.69
CA ARG A 116 14.31 -6.91 4.01
C ARG A 116 15.06 -7.78 3.01
N LEU A 117 14.35 -8.56 2.19
CA LEU A 117 14.96 -9.39 1.16
C LEU A 117 15.41 -8.54 -0.03
N PRO A 118 16.45 -8.98 -0.78
CA PRO A 118 16.76 -8.42 -2.07
C PRO A 118 15.55 -8.46 -3.02
N GLU A 119 15.44 -7.48 -3.91
CA GLU A 119 14.28 -7.29 -4.80
C GLU A 119 13.88 -8.58 -5.54
N LYS A 120 14.84 -9.28 -6.13
CA LYS A 120 14.58 -10.54 -6.85
C LYS A 120 14.02 -11.65 -5.97
N GLN A 121 14.39 -11.67 -4.69
CA GLN A 121 13.93 -12.69 -3.74
C GLN A 121 12.54 -12.40 -3.18
N ARG A 122 12.13 -11.13 -3.10
CA ARG A 122 10.81 -10.73 -2.60
C ARG A 122 9.70 -10.80 -3.65
N GLU A 123 10.04 -10.70 -4.95
CA GLU A 123 9.06 -10.63 -6.02
C GLU A 123 8.09 -11.83 -6.09
N PRO A 124 8.50 -13.10 -5.87
CA PRO A 124 7.56 -14.22 -5.82
C PRO A 124 6.45 -14.06 -4.76
N TYR A 125 6.79 -13.54 -3.58
CA TYR A 125 5.83 -13.30 -2.50
C TYR A 125 4.88 -12.14 -2.82
N LEU A 126 5.42 -11.07 -3.42
CA LEU A 126 4.63 -9.93 -3.91
C LEU A 126 3.68 -10.34 -5.04
N LYS A 127 4.10 -11.25 -5.93
CA LYS A 127 3.24 -11.80 -6.98
C LYS A 127 2.05 -12.55 -6.41
N LEU A 128 2.25 -13.36 -5.36
CA LEU A 128 1.15 -14.05 -4.69
C LEU A 128 0.16 -13.05 -4.08
N ALA A 129 0.65 -12.05 -3.34
CA ALA A 129 -0.19 -11.01 -2.78
C ALA A 129 -0.95 -10.24 -3.87
N TYR A 130 -0.27 -9.91 -4.97
CA TYR A 130 -0.88 -9.22 -6.10
C TYR A 130 -1.91 -10.08 -6.83
N SER A 131 -1.70 -11.39 -6.98
CA SER A 131 -2.67 -12.27 -7.64
C SER A 131 -4.01 -12.27 -6.93
N ASP A 132 -4.02 -12.25 -5.59
CA ASP A 132 -5.24 -12.15 -4.79
C ASP A 132 -5.95 -10.81 -5.01
N VAL A 133 -5.20 -9.70 -4.89
CA VAL A 133 -5.75 -8.35 -5.09
C VAL A 133 -6.28 -8.16 -6.52
N ARG A 134 -5.58 -8.70 -7.50
CA ARG A 134 -5.97 -8.68 -8.92
C ARG A 134 -7.31 -9.39 -9.15
N GLU A 135 -7.45 -10.60 -8.61
CA GLU A 135 -8.68 -11.38 -8.74
C GLU A 135 -9.86 -10.70 -8.04
N ALA A 136 -9.63 -10.21 -6.81
CA ALA A 136 -10.64 -9.42 -6.10
C ALA A 136 -11.07 -8.18 -6.89
N PHE A 137 -10.13 -7.45 -7.48
CA PHE A 137 -10.44 -6.28 -8.29
C PHE A 137 -11.25 -6.62 -9.54
N GLN A 138 -10.95 -7.73 -10.20
CA GLN A 138 -11.73 -8.21 -11.34
C GLN A 138 -13.17 -8.59 -10.95
N VAL A 139 -13.36 -9.23 -9.78
CA VAL A 139 -14.71 -9.52 -9.25
C VAL A 139 -15.43 -8.20 -8.95
N TYR A 140 -14.78 -7.27 -8.25
CA TYR A 140 -15.33 -5.94 -7.98
C TYR A 140 -15.78 -5.23 -9.27
N LEU A 141 -14.96 -5.21 -10.32
CA LEU A 141 -15.29 -4.56 -11.60
C LEU A 141 -16.51 -5.18 -12.31
N LYS A 142 -16.77 -6.46 -12.08
CA LYS A 142 -17.97 -7.16 -12.58
C LYS A 142 -19.22 -6.78 -11.78
N GLN A 143 -19.10 -6.70 -10.45
CA GLN A 143 -20.20 -6.47 -9.51
C GLN A 143 -20.66 -5.00 -9.48
N SER A 144 -19.72 -4.06 -9.47
CA SER A 144 -20.03 -2.63 -9.49
C SER A 144 -19.69 -2.00 -10.84
N LYS A 145 -20.55 -1.08 -11.28
CA LYS A 145 -20.33 -0.21 -12.45
C LYS A 145 -20.18 1.26 -12.07
N LYS A 146 -20.18 1.57 -10.77
CA LYS A 146 -19.99 2.92 -10.25
C LYS A 146 -18.56 3.43 -10.51
N PRO A 147 -18.36 4.76 -10.56
CA PRO A 147 -17.03 5.33 -10.42
C PRO A 147 -16.43 4.92 -9.09
N PHE A 148 -15.09 4.88 -9.03
CA PHE A 148 -14.43 4.42 -7.83
C PHE A 148 -13.16 5.20 -7.49
N VAL A 149 -12.90 5.27 -6.20
CA VAL A 149 -11.61 5.61 -5.61
C VAL A 149 -10.85 4.31 -5.39
N LEU A 150 -9.62 4.21 -5.87
CA LEU A 150 -8.68 3.16 -5.52
C LEU A 150 -7.81 3.68 -4.38
N ALA A 151 -7.70 2.96 -3.28
CA ALA A 151 -6.98 3.46 -2.12
C ALA A 151 -6.13 2.38 -1.45
N GLY A 152 -5.00 2.79 -0.90
CA GLY A 152 -4.13 1.92 -0.13
C GLY A 152 -2.97 2.69 0.50
N PHE A 153 -2.48 2.14 1.60
CA PHE A 153 -1.32 2.65 2.30
C PHE A 153 -0.20 1.61 2.27
N SER A 154 1.07 2.06 2.15
CA SER A 154 2.24 1.17 2.19
C SER A 154 2.14 0.06 1.14
N GLN A 155 2.13 -1.22 1.53
CA GLN A 155 1.92 -2.35 0.61
C GLN A 155 0.60 -2.22 -0.17
N GLY A 156 -0.47 -1.74 0.47
CA GLY A 156 -1.72 -1.47 -0.21
C GLY A 156 -1.56 -0.47 -1.35
N ALA A 157 -0.71 0.55 -1.16
CA ALA A 157 -0.37 1.52 -2.21
C ALA A 157 0.44 0.87 -3.36
N ASP A 158 1.40 -0.02 -3.06
CA ASP A 158 2.10 -0.80 -4.10
C ASP A 158 1.12 -1.64 -4.93
N MET A 159 0.17 -2.31 -4.26
CA MET A 159 -0.86 -3.09 -4.95
C MET A 159 -1.77 -2.21 -5.82
N CYS A 160 -2.15 -1.01 -5.35
CA CYS A 160 -2.88 -0.02 -6.17
C CYS A 160 -2.11 0.33 -7.44
N ILE A 161 -0.81 0.60 -7.35
CA ILE A 161 0.02 0.95 -8.51
C ILE A 161 0.16 -0.24 -9.46
N ARG A 162 0.30 -1.47 -8.95
CA ARG A 162 0.30 -2.69 -9.78
C ARG A 162 -1.02 -2.87 -10.53
N LEU A 163 -2.17 -2.65 -9.88
CA LEU A 163 -3.48 -2.66 -10.53
C LEU A 163 -3.57 -1.61 -11.64
N LEU A 164 -3.14 -0.37 -11.38
CA LEU A 164 -3.17 0.68 -12.40
C LEU A 164 -2.22 0.41 -13.56
N LYS A 165 -1.05 -0.22 -13.34
CA LYS A 165 -0.14 -0.64 -14.41
C LYS A 165 -0.80 -1.66 -15.33
N GLU A 166 -1.60 -2.58 -14.79
CA GLU A 166 -2.26 -3.63 -15.54
C GLU A 166 -3.60 -3.17 -16.16
N PHE A 167 -4.46 -2.56 -15.35
CA PHE A 167 -5.85 -2.25 -15.75
C PHE A 167 -6.09 -0.79 -16.10
N GLY A 168 -5.19 0.13 -15.71
CA GLY A 168 -5.43 1.57 -15.79
C GLY A 168 -5.59 2.11 -17.23
N ALA A 169 -5.09 1.39 -18.24
CA ALA A 169 -5.28 1.74 -19.64
C ALA A 169 -6.61 1.19 -20.22
N GLU A 170 -7.30 0.28 -19.52
CA GLU A 170 -8.58 -0.25 -19.97
C GLU A 170 -9.65 0.87 -19.94
N PRO A 171 -10.40 1.10 -21.03
CA PRO A 171 -11.35 2.22 -21.13
C PRO A 171 -12.37 2.26 -19.98
N GLU A 172 -12.87 1.11 -19.56
CA GLU A 172 -13.84 1.01 -18.45
C GLU A 172 -13.22 1.40 -17.11
N VAL A 173 -11.97 1.03 -16.85
CA VAL A 173 -11.26 1.39 -15.62
C VAL A 173 -10.88 2.86 -15.65
N ALA A 174 -10.27 3.33 -16.76
CA ALA A 174 -9.84 4.71 -16.93
C ALA A 174 -11.02 5.71 -16.79
N LYS A 175 -12.19 5.36 -17.36
CA LYS A 175 -13.40 6.19 -17.30
C LYS A 175 -13.95 6.28 -15.88
N ARG A 176 -13.88 5.19 -15.10
CA ARG A 176 -14.50 5.07 -13.76
C ARG A 176 -13.58 5.50 -12.63
N LEU A 177 -12.26 5.60 -12.86
CA LEU A 177 -11.30 5.97 -11.83
C LEU A 177 -11.49 7.45 -11.44
N VAL A 178 -11.96 7.71 -10.23
CA VAL A 178 -12.01 9.06 -9.65
C VAL A 178 -10.60 9.50 -9.27
N ALA A 179 -9.92 8.74 -8.43
CA ALA A 179 -8.51 8.93 -8.10
C ALA A 179 -7.95 7.66 -7.44
N CYS A 180 -6.63 7.51 -7.49
CA CYS A 180 -5.89 6.51 -6.72
C CYS A 180 -5.12 7.20 -5.59
N TYR A 181 -5.45 6.89 -4.34
CA TYR A 181 -4.71 7.33 -3.16
C TYR A 181 -3.68 6.26 -2.79
N ALA A 182 -2.48 6.37 -3.37
CA ALA A 182 -1.35 5.47 -3.11
C ALA A 182 -0.40 6.11 -2.08
N ILE A 183 -0.84 6.14 -0.82
CA ILE A 183 -0.13 6.87 0.25
C ILE A 183 1.02 6.02 0.80
N GLY A 184 2.15 6.67 1.07
CA GLY A 184 3.32 5.99 1.64
C GLY A 184 3.98 5.01 0.68
N TRP A 185 3.94 5.26 -0.62
CA TRP A 185 4.69 4.51 -1.63
C TRP A 185 5.34 5.47 -2.63
N ARG A 186 6.48 5.05 -3.22
CA ARG A 186 7.17 5.85 -4.24
C ARG A 186 6.56 5.63 -5.62
N ILE A 187 6.55 6.67 -6.42
CA ILE A 187 6.19 6.63 -7.84
C ILE A 187 7.27 7.40 -8.59
N THR A 188 8.01 6.73 -9.45
CA THR A 188 9.19 7.27 -10.12
C THR A 188 8.87 7.79 -11.53
N GLU A 189 9.69 8.72 -12.03
CA GLU A 189 9.60 9.16 -13.44
C GLU A 189 9.77 7.99 -14.41
N LYS A 190 10.63 7.03 -14.07
CA LYS A 190 10.83 5.83 -14.88
C LYS A 190 9.55 5.01 -15.01
N GLU A 191 8.80 4.86 -13.92
CA GLU A 191 7.51 4.16 -13.92
C GLU A 191 6.48 4.91 -14.75
N LEU A 192 6.36 6.23 -14.57
CA LEU A 192 5.42 7.05 -15.34
C LEU A 192 5.75 7.05 -16.84
N ALA A 193 7.05 7.04 -17.20
CA ALA A 193 7.48 6.92 -18.59
C ALA A 193 7.15 5.55 -19.20
N ALA A 194 7.29 4.47 -18.40
CA ALA A 194 6.96 3.11 -18.84
C ALA A 194 5.45 2.86 -18.95
N TYR A 195 4.63 3.62 -18.21
CA TYR A 195 3.17 3.50 -18.17
C TYR A 195 2.52 4.87 -18.35
N PRO A 196 2.44 5.41 -19.59
CA PRO A 196 1.97 6.80 -19.86
C PRO A 196 0.52 7.09 -19.43
N HIS A 197 -0.29 6.07 -19.20
CA HIS A 197 -1.65 6.21 -18.67
C HIS A 197 -1.67 6.52 -17.16
N LEU A 198 -0.57 6.29 -16.43
CA LEU A 198 -0.44 6.70 -15.04
C LEU A 198 -0.20 8.21 -14.97
N LYS A 199 -1.10 8.92 -14.35
CA LYS A 199 -1.04 10.40 -14.23
C LYS A 199 -0.99 10.79 -12.77
N MET A 200 0.01 11.57 -12.37
CA MET A 200 0.04 12.17 -11.04
C MET A 200 -0.92 13.35 -10.94
N ALA A 201 -1.57 13.50 -9.80
CA ALA A 201 -2.36 14.69 -9.48
C ALA A 201 -1.49 15.95 -9.52
N GLN A 202 -1.99 17.02 -10.12
CA GLN A 202 -1.36 18.34 -10.21
C GLN A 202 -2.16 19.39 -9.44
N GLY A 203 -3.41 19.09 -9.10
CA GLY A 203 -4.33 19.97 -8.38
C GLY A 203 -5.30 19.21 -7.48
N ALA A 204 -6.10 19.97 -6.72
CA ALA A 204 -7.02 19.41 -5.73
C ALA A 204 -8.19 18.62 -6.34
N ALA A 205 -8.63 18.97 -7.53
CA ALA A 205 -9.87 18.47 -8.14
C ALA A 205 -9.64 17.55 -9.36
N ASP A 206 -8.39 17.23 -9.70
CA ASP A 206 -8.08 16.37 -10.85
C ASP A 206 -8.68 14.98 -10.62
N ILE A 207 -9.18 14.37 -11.70
CA ILE A 207 -9.73 13.00 -11.69
C ILE A 207 -8.89 12.08 -12.59
N GLY A 208 -9.01 10.76 -12.39
CA GLY A 208 -8.23 9.77 -13.12
C GLY A 208 -6.72 9.84 -12.80
N VAL A 209 -6.35 10.27 -11.61
CA VAL A 209 -4.97 10.59 -11.21
C VAL A 209 -4.55 9.85 -9.95
N ILE A 210 -3.23 9.84 -9.72
CA ILE A 210 -2.61 9.26 -8.53
C ILE A 210 -2.25 10.38 -7.54
N VAL A 211 -2.70 10.23 -6.31
CA VAL A 211 -2.32 11.03 -5.14
C VAL A 211 -1.33 10.21 -4.33
N SER A 212 -0.12 10.73 -4.15
CA SER A 212 0.92 10.05 -3.36
C SER A 212 1.82 11.06 -2.66
N PHE A 213 2.31 10.69 -1.50
CA PHE A 213 3.39 11.35 -0.76
C PHE A 213 3.99 10.40 0.27
N ASN A 214 5.19 10.71 0.75
CA ASN A 214 5.93 9.98 1.78
C ASN A 214 6.50 11.00 2.76
N SER A 215 6.05 10.97 4.02
CA SER A 215 6.41 11.96 5.03
C SER A 215 7.71 11.63 5.75
N GLU A 216 8.60 12.61 5.84
CA GLU A 216 9.87 12.45 6.54
C GLU A 216 10.34 13.78 7.17
N SER A 217 11.22 13.71 8.17
CA SER A 217 11.86 14.90 8.72
C SER A 217 12.85 15.50 7.70
N PRO A 218 13.19 16.80 7.83
CA PRO A 218 14.13 17.45 6.92
C PRO A 218 15.49 16.76 6.80
N ALA A 219 15.95 16.08 7.86
CA ALA A 219 17.26 15.44 7.93
C ALA A 219 17.33 14.06 7.25
N VAL A 220 16.19 13.46 6.84
CA VAL A 220 16.18 12.15 6.19
C VAL A 220 16.61 12.29 4.73
N ASP A 221 17.63 11.52 4.33
CA ASP A 221 18.18 11.46 2.97
C ASP A 221 17.94 10.12 2.26
N ALA A 222 17.53 9.08 3.00
CA ALA A 222 17.15 7.77 2.48
C ALA A 222 16.14 7.08 3.38
N SER A 223 15.24 6.29 2.80
CA SER A 223 14.29 5.45 3.51
C SER A 223 13.97 4.19 2.71
N LEU A 224 13.31 3.21 3.35
CA LEU A 224 12.78 2.04 2.63
C LEU A 224 11.82 2.46 1.51
N MET A 225 10.98 3.48 1.77
CA MET A 225 9.99 3.96 0.82
C MET A 225 10.63 4.70 -0.35
N VAL A 226 11.61 5.57 -0.06
CA VAL A 226 12.36 6.33 -1.07
C VAL A 226 13.86 6.15 -0.81
N PRO A 227 14.50 5.13 -1.39
CA PRO A 227 15.93 4.87 -1.23
C PRO A 227 16.80 6.03 -1.68
N ALA A 228 18.08 6.02 -1.28
CA ALA A 228 19.06 6.98 -1.74
C ALA A 228 19.15 6.99 -3.28
N GLY A 229 19.25 8.18 -3.87
CA GLY A 229 19.33 8.35 -5.33
C GLY A 229 17.98 8.11 -6.08
N VAL A 230 16.90 7.77 -5.38
CA VAL A 230 15.56 7.65 -5.97
C VAL A 230 14.78 8.94 -5.72
N LYS A 231 14.17 9.46 -6.79
CA LYS A 231 13.22 10.57 -6.73
C LYS A 231 11.80 10.05 -6.95
N THR A 232 10.90 10.36 -6.02
CA THR A 232 9.48 10.06 -6.14
C THR A 232 8.71 11.28 -6.65
N LYS A 233 7.59 11.06 -7.31
CA LYS A 233 6.59 12.09 -7.59
C LYS A 233 5.59 12.12 -6.45
N ALA A 234 5.19 13.31 -6.05
CA ALA A 234 4.26 13.52 -4.95
C ALA A 234 3.43 14.80 -5.14
N ILE A 235 2.37 14.91 -4.36
CA ILE A 235 1.59 16.14 -4.20
C ILE A 235 1.51 16.50 -2.71
N ASN A 236 1.65 17.78 -2.38
CA ASN A 236 1.56 18.23 -0.99
C ASN A 236 0.08 18.20 -0.52
N PRO A 237 -0.31 17.37 0.46
CA PRO A 237 -1.70 17.26 0.90
C PRO A 237 -2.26 18.49 1.63
N LEU A 238 -1.40 19.46 1.97
CA LEU A 238 -1.83 20.72 2.57
C LEU A 238 -2.34 21.74 1.53
N THR A 239 -1.74 21.73 0.34
CA THR A 239 -2.02 22.71 -0.73
C THR A 239 -2.56 22.10 -2.01
N TRP A 240 -2.43 20.79 -2.16
CA TRP A 240 -2.71 20.04 -3.40
C TRP A 240 -1.92 20.60 -4.60
N ARG A 241 -0.65 20.91 -4.34
CA ARG A 241 0.31 21.43 -5.34
C ARG A 241 1.54 20.54 -5.39
N THR A 242 2.24 20.59 -6.52
CA THR A 242 3.45 19.78 -6.79
C THR A 242 4.72 20.62 -6.73
N ASP A 243 4.62 21.90 -6.41
CA ASP A 243 5.77 22.76 -6.15
C ASP A 243 6.38 22.48 -4.76
N ASN A 244 7.58 22.98 -4.53
CA ASN A 244 8.34 22.82 -3.29
C ASN A 244 8.16 23.99 -2.31
N ASN A 245 7.12 24.80 -2.48
CA ASN A 245 6.81 25.87 -1.56
C ASN A 245 6.35 25.32 -0.20
N TYR A 246 6.83 25.95 0.87
CA TYR A 246 6.40 25.62 2.22
C TYR A 246 4.93 25.97 2.45
N ALA A 247 4.16 24.97 2.86
CA ALA A 247 2.80 25.16 3.35
C ALA A 247 2.81 25.20 4.88
N SER A 248 2.28 26.27 5.46
CA SER A 248 2.21 26.40 6.91
C SER A 248 1.18 25.44 7.52
N ALA A 249 1.29 25.20 8.83
CA ALA A 249 0.33 24.37 9.56
C ALA A 249 -1.13 24.86 9.47
N LEU A 250 -1.36 26.14 9.12
CA LEU A 250 -2.71 26.69 8.92
C LEU A 250 -3.49 25.96 7.81
N HIS A 251 -2.80 25.32 6.88
CA HIS A 251 -3.42 24.49 5.82
C HIS A 251 -3.74 23.07 6.29
N ASN A 252 -3.24 22.63 7.45
CA ASN A 252 -3.55 21.32 8.00
C ASN A 252 -4.92 21.34 8.69
N LYS A 253 -5.89 20.71 8.07
CA LYS A 253 -7.29 20.65 8.54
C LYS A 253 -7.45 19.83 9.81
N GLY A 254 -6.53 18.88 10.06
CA GLY A 254 -6.48 18.06 11.26
C GLY A 254 -5.75 16.74 11.02
N ALA A 255 -4.79 16.47 11.90
CA ALA A 255 -4.27 15.12 12.08
C ALA A 255 -5.26 14.33 12.93
N CYS A 256 -5.55 13.09 12.55
CA CYS A 256 -6.39 12.18 13.32
C CYS A 256 -5.63 10.88 13.60
N PHE A 257 -5.48 10.57 14.88
CA PHE A 257 -4.87 9.32 15.34
C PHE A 257 -5.99 8.35 15.70
N THR A 258 -6.16 7.35 14.86
CA THR A 258 -7.25 6.38 14.91
C THR A 258 -6.81 5.08 15.55
N ASP A 259 -7.76 4.30 16.07
CA ASP A 259 -7.52 2.94 16.55
C ASP A 259 -8.12 1.87 15.62
N TYR A 260 -7.91 0.62 15.95
CA TYR A 260 -8.41 -0.55 15.20
C TYR A 260 -9.93 -0.67 15.14
N SER A 261 -10.66 0.14 15.92
CA SER A 261 -12.13 0.20 15.91
C SER A 261 -12.65 1.43 15.16
N ALA A 262 -11.81 2.09 14.35
CA ALA A 262 -12.08 3.32 13.62
C ALA A 262 -12.38 4.55 14.51
N ASN A 263 -12.10 4.48 15.83
CA ASN A 263 -12.30 5.63 16.68
C ASN A 263 -11.13 6.61 16.54
N ILE A 264 -11.45 7.90 16.43
CA ILE A 264 -10.46 8.96 16.51
C ILE A 264 -10.11 9.18 17.98
N LYS A 265 -8.93 8.71 18.40
CA LYS A 265 -8.44 8.87 19.79
C LYS A 265 -7.91 10.26 20.07
N LYS A 266 -7.37 10.90 19.03
CA LYS A 266 -6.86 12.26 19.12
C LYS A 266 -7.06 12.93 17.78
N GLU A 267 -7.58 14.14 17.81
CA GLU A 267 -7.64 15.04 16.65
C GLU A 267 -6.91 16.33 16.98
N GLN A 268 -6.10 16.80 16.03
CA GLN A 268 -5.31 18.02 16.21
C GLN A 268 -5.30 18.84 14.93
N PRO A 269 -6.10 19.90 14.84
CA PRO A 269 -6.04 20.86 13.74
C PRO A 269 -4.71 21.61 13.75
N TYR A 270 -4.31 22.13 12.60
CA TYR A 270 -3.06 22.89 12.43
C TYR A 270 -1.82 22.12 12.91
N PHE A 271 -1.80 20.81 12.68
CA PHE A 271 -0.84 19.86 13.27
C PHE A 271 0.59 20.13 12.82
N CYS A 272 0.84 20.18 11.49
CA CYS A 272 2.16 20.41 10.92
C CYS A 272 2.11 21.20 9.63
N GLY A 273 3.20 21.90 9.32
CA GLY A 273 3.50 22.42 7.99
C GLY A 273 4.35 21.42 7.21
N ALA A 274 4.33 21.52 5.87
CA ALA A 274 5.06 20.61 5.00
C ALA A 274 5.43 21.26 3.65
N TRP A 275 6.46 20.68 2.99
CA TRP A 275 6.86 21.03 1.62
C TRP A 275 7.39 19.79 0.90
N LEU A 276 7.35 19.81 -0.43
CA LEU A 276 7.99 18.75 -1.22
C LEU A 276 9.48 19.03 -1.35
N ASP A 277 10.29 17.99 -1.11
CA ASP A 277 11.73 18.05 -1.36
C ASP A 277 12.01 18.09 -2.87
N ALA A 278 12.81 19.05 -3.33
CA ALA A 278 13.07 19.24 -4.75
C ALA A 278 13.89 18.09 -5.37
N GLU A 279 14.77 17.46 -4.59
CA GLU A 279 15.64 16.40 -5.06
C GLU A 279 14.99 15.02 -4.92
N ARG A 280 14.41 14.75 -3.77
CA ARG A 280 13.82 13.44 -3.45
C ARG A 280 12.34 13.33 -3.81
N GLY A 281 11.61 14.45 -3.87
CA GLY A 281 10.16 14.47 -4.06
C GLY A 281 9.37 13.97 -2.85
N THR A 282 10.01 13.75 -1.69
CA THR A 282 9.35 13.37 -0.45
C THR A 282 8.69 14.58 0.21
N LEU A 283 7.74 14.33 1.12
CA LEU A 283 7.05 15.37 1.87
C LEU A 283 7.80 15.64 3.18
N LYS A 284 8.54 16.73 3.22
CA LYS A 284 9.26 17.16 4.43
C LYS A 284 8.28 17.80 5.42
N ILE A 285 8.34 17.33 6.67
CA ILE A 285 7.51 17.83 7.77
C ILE A 285 8.33 18.82 8.59
N ASN A 286 7.73 19.93 8.97
CA ASN A 286 8.44 20.95 9.74
C ASN A 286 8.92 20.45 11.12
N SER A 287 9.92 21.14 11.68
CA SER A 287 10.64 20.75 12.89
C SER A 287 9.80 20.71 14.19
N LYS A 288 8.54 21.17 14.17
CA LYS A 288 7.63 20.99 15.30
C LYS A 288 7.27 19.53 15.54
N ILE A 289 7.33 18.71 14.49
CA ILE A 289 7.15 17.27 14.56
C ILE A 289 8.54 16.64 14.63
N THR A 290 8.86 16.03 15.75
CA THR A 290 10.19 15.47 15.99
C THR A 290 10.16 13.93 15.95
N PRO A 291 11.27 13.28 15.55
CA PRO A 291 11.38 11.81 15.60
C PRO A 291 11.19 11.23 17.01
N LEU A 292 11.47 12.01 18.05
CA LEU A 292 11.26 11.59 19.44
C LEU A 292 9.77 11.55 19.79
N ALA A 293 8.99 12.53 19.33
CA ALA A 293 7.54 12.59 19.59
C ALA A 293 6.75 11.61 18.73
N TYR A 294 7.26 11.31 17.53
CA TYR A 294 6.67 10.39 16.55
C TYR A 294 7.73 9.39 16.06
N PRO A 295 8.16 8.46 16.93
CA PRO A 295 9.19 7.49 16.58
C PRO A 295 8.67 6.50 15.54
N PRO A 296 9.56 5.94 14.71
CA PRO A 296 9.20 4.76 13.92
C PRO A 296 8.90 3.61 14.88
N VAL A 297 7.69 3.06 14.81
CA VAL A 297 7.27 1.93 15.67
C VAL A 297 7.95 0.63 15.24
N LEU A 298 8.38 0.57 13.97
CA LEU A 298 9.00 -0.60 13.37
C LEU A 298 10.47 -0.32 13.06
N ASP A 299 11.34 -1.22 13.44
CA ASP A 299 12.81 -1.12 13.28
C ASP A 299 13.30 -1.09 11.82
N ILE A 300 12.43 -1.38 10.87
CA ILE A 300 12.69 -1.26 9.43
C ILE A 300 12.74 0.20 8.95
N PHE A 301 12.23 1.14 9.75
CA PHE A 301 12.25 2.56 9.44
C PHE A 301 13.22 3.30 10.34
N THR A 302 14.02 4.19 9.77
CA THR A 302 14.94 5.06 10.51
C THR A 302 14.18 6.22 11.20
N ALA A 303 14.78 6.78 12.25
CA ALA A 303 14.22 7.92 12.94
C ALA A 303 13.98 9.10 11.97
N GLY A 304 12.82 9.72 12.06
CA GLY A 304 12.42 10.82 11.17
C GLY A 304 11.69 10.37 9.90
N VAL A 305 11.59 9.06 9.63
CA VAL A 305 10.68 8.53 8.60
C VAL A 305 9.30 8.38 9.24
N TYR A 306 8.34 9.21 8.83
CA TYR A 306 7.01 9.26 9.42
C TYR A 306 6.01 8.36 8.69
N HIS A 307 6.49 7.32 8.03
CA HIS A 307 5.68 6.43 7.19
C HIS A 307 4.39 5.95 7.85
N LEU A 308 4.46 5.49 9.12
CA LEU A 308 3.27 4.99 9.82
C LEU A 308 2.22 6.07 10.13
N TYR A 309 2.59 7.33 9.95
CA TYR A 309 1.74 8.49 10.22
C TYR A 309 1.31 9.22 8.93
N ASP A 310 1.72 8.77 7.76
CA ASP A 310 1.49 9.47 6.49
C ASP A 310 0.04 9.92 6.33
N TYR A 311 -0.94 9.01 6.43
CA TYR A 311 -2.35 9.36 6.31
C TYR A 311 -2.90 10.03 7.59
N GLN A 312 -2.37 9.72 8.77
CA GLN A 312 -2.85 10.27 10.04
C GLN A 312 -2.57 11.77 10.17
N PHE A 313 -1.36 12.22 9.76
CA PHE A 313 -0.98 13.64 9.84
C PHE A 313 -1.84 14.55 8.96
N PHE A 314 -2.42 14.00 7.90
CA PHE A 314 -3.19 14.75 6.91
C PHE A 314 -4.63 14.22 6.77
N TYR A 315 -5.14 13.54 7.76
CA TYR A 315 -6.40 12.80 7.72
C TYR A 315 -7.57 13.65 7.20
N ARG A 316 -7.78 14.83 7.77
CA ARG A 316 -8.88 15.73 7.38
C ARG A 316 -8.66 16.33 5.99
N ASN A 317 -7.42 16.62 5.63
CA ASN A 317 -7.09 17.08 4.29
C ASN A 317 -7.40 16.01 3.24
N LEU A 318 -7.07 14.73 3.52
CA LEU A 318 -7.40 13.60 2.66
C LEU A 318 -8.92 13.40 2.56
N GLN A 319 -9.64 13.42 3.69
CA GLN A 319 -11.09 13.27 3.73
C GLN A 319 -11.81 14.33 2.89
N GLU A 320 -11.43 15.61 3.06
CA GLU A 320 -11.97 16.71 2.26
C GLU A 320 -11.65 16.55 0.77
N ASN A 321 -10.43 16.11 0.46
CA ASN A 321 -10.01 15.92 -0.94
C ASN A 321 -10.73 14.75 -1.62
N VAL A 322 -10.98 13.65 -0.92
CA VAL A 322 -11.80 12.55 -1.45
C VAL A 322 -13.20 13.07 -1.80
N SER A 323 -13.83 13.84 -0.91
CA SER A 323 -15.13 14.45 -1.15
C SER A 323 -15.11 15.41 -2.34
N LEU A 324 -14.06 16.23 -2.47
CA LEU A 324 -13.90 17.16 -3.59
C LEU A 324 -13.78 16.44 -4.94
N ARG A 325 -12.92 15.40 -5.02
CA ARG A 325 -12.69 14.65 -6.26
C ARG A 325 -13.90 13.79 -6.66
N THR A 326 -14.60 13.18 -5.68
CA THR A 326 -15.85 12.46 -5.97
C THR A 326 -16.92 13.40 -6.49
N GLY A 327 -17.01 14.62 -5.98
CA GLY A 327 -17.90 15.67 -6.52
C GLY A 327 -17.45 16.19 -7.90
N ALA A 328 -16.14 16.30 -8.16
CA ALA A 328 -15.59 16.75 -9.44
C ALA A 328 -15.84 15.75 -10.58
N TYR A 329 -15.91 14.47 -10.27
CA TYR A 329 -16.20 13.41 -11.25
C TYR A 329 -17.55 13.61 -11.98
N TRP A 330 -18.52 14.24 -11.33
CA TRP A 330 -19.88 14.43 -11.85
C TRP A 330 -20.10 15.80 -12.54
N ARG A 331 -19.06 16.62 -12.64
CA ARG A 331 -19.11 17.94 -13.29
C ARG A 331 -18.55 17.87 -14.71
#